data_70c97224e27ca5c62e11769c2f284475
#
_entry.id   70c97224e27ca5c62e11769c2f284475
#
_cell.length_a   1.000
_cell.length_b   1.000
_cell.length_c   1.000
_cell.angle_alpha   90.00
_cell.angle_beta   90.00
_cell.angle_gamma   90.00
#
_symmetry.space_group_name_H-M   'P 1'
#
loop_
_entity.id
_entity.type
_entity.pdbx_description
1 polymer ?
#
loop_
_entity_poly.entity_id
_entity_poly.type
_entity_poly.pdbx_seq_one_letter_code
_entity_poly.pdbx_strand_id
1 'polypeptide(L)'
;MTFTTEKIEPDIAVVRGEGKLNMVSAPELRTLVLRVIEEGENRVVVDLSGIEFMDSSGLGALVGCLKSARQAGGDLRIASPSPQVSMVLRLSNLDRVLASFDSAEDAYRV
;
A
#
# COMPACT_ATOMS: atom_id res chain seq x y z
N MET A 1 10.15 6.30 -10.14
CA MET A 1 9.05 6.16 -9.17
C MET A 1 9.12 7.26 -8.14
N THR A 2 8.04 7.94 -7.91
CA THR A 2 7.96 9.02 -6.92
C THR A 2 6.95 8.63 -5.86
N PHE A 3 7.32 8.74 -4.59
CA PHE A 3 6.42 8.46 -3.47
C PHE A 3 6.17 9.71 -2.65
N THR A 4 4.95 9.85 -2.14
CA THR A 4 4.58 10.88 -1.18
C THR A 4 3.82 10.24 -0.03
N THR A 5 3.85 10.86 1.13
CA THR A 5 3.10 10.42 2.30
C THR A 5 2.23 11.55 2.83
N GLU A 6 1.07 11.19 3.37
CA GLU A 6 0.12 12.16 3.92
C GLU A 6 -0.57 11.52 5.12
N LYS A 7 -0.71 12.27 6.19
CA LYS A 7 -1.48 11.85 7.36
C LYS A 7 -2.89 12.42 7.24
N ILE A 8 -3.91 11.54 7.14
CA ILE A 8 -5.31 11.97 7.02
C ILE A 8 -6.08 11.89 8.33
N GLU A 9 -5.60 11.08 9.29
CA GLU A 9 -6.13 10.97 10.64
C GLU A 9 -4.94 10.74 11.57
N PRO A 10 -5.09 10.87 12.89
CA PRO A 10 -3.96 10.76 13.81
C PRO A 10 -3.12 9.49 13.67
N ASP A 11 -3.75 8.36 13.30
CA ASP A 11 -3.06 7.08 13.17
C ASP A 11 -3.14 6.50 11.74
N ILE A 12 -3.63 7.28 10.77
CA ILE A 12 -3.78 6.82 9.38
C ILE A 12 -2.84 7.60 8.48
N ALA A 13 -1.96 6.89 7.80
CA ALA A 13 -1.06 7.45 6.80
C ALA A 13 -1.40 6.92 5.42
N VAL A 14 -1.38 7.79 4.41
CA VAL A 14 -1.55 7.42 3.02
C VAL A 14 -0.19 7.54 2.33
N VAL A 15 0.24 6.46 1.71
CA VAL A 15 1.44 6.43 0.87
C VAL A 15 0.99 6.37 -0.57
N ARG A 16 1.38 7.36 -1.37
CA ARG A 16 1.06 7.43 -2.80
C ARG A 16 2.31 7.24 -3.62
N GLY A 17 2.20 6.52 -4.73
CA GLY A 17 3.29 6.35 -5.66
C GLY A 17 2.83 6.61 -7.07
N GLU A 18 3.76 7.07 -7.92
CA GLU A 18 3.51 7.27 -9.35
C GLU A 18 4.59 6.55 -10.13
N GLY A 19 4.18 5.77 -11.12
CA GLY A 19 5.07 5.03 -12.00
C GLY A 19 4.89 3.53 -11.88
N LYS A 20 6.01 2.81 -11.86
CA LYS A 20 6.02 1.35 -11.84
C LYS A 20 6.51 0.84 -10.49
N LEU A 21 5.72 -0.01 -9.87
CA LEU A 21 6.12 -0.66 -8.61
C LEU A 21 6.76 -2.00 -8.95
N ASN A 22 8.08 -2.00 -9.04
CA ASN A 22 8.89 -3.13 -9.46
C ASN A 22 10.05 -3.36 -8.51
N MET A 23 10.99 -4.21 -8.91
CA MET A 23 12.16 -4.57 -8.11
C MET A 23 12.99 -3.33 -7.70
N VAL A 24 13.03 -2.29 -8.52
CA VAL A 24 13.80 -1.07 -8.24
C VAL A 24 13.12 -0.20 -7.20
N SER A 25 11.79 -0.04 -7.29
CA SER A 25 11.03 0.86 -6.42
C SER A 25 10.47 0.19 -5.15
N ALA A 26 10.34 -1.14 -5.15
CA ALA A 26 9.78 -1.86 -4.01
C ALA A 26 10.51 -1.60 -2.68
N PRO A 27 11.85 -1.54 -2.62
CA PRO A 27 12.54 -1.24 -1.36
C PRO A 27 12.20 0.13 -0.79
N GLU A 28 11.97 1.12 -1.65
CA GLU A 28 11.59 2.46 -1.19
C GLU A 28 10.20 2.45 -0.54
N LEU A 29 9.25 1.72 -1.13
CA LEU A 29 7.93 1.57 -0.53
C LEU A 29 8.02 0.98 0.86
N ARG A 30 8.80 -0.09 1.03
CA ARG A 30 9.00 -0.73 2.34
C ARG A 30 9.57 0.25 3.36
N THR A 31 10.58 1.01 2.96
CA THR A 31 11.22 1.99 3.85
C THR A 31 10.21 3.05 4.31
N LEU A 32 9.41 3.56 3.39
CA LEU A 32 8.42 4.58 3.70
C LEU A 32 7.33 4.06 4.64
N VAL A 33 6.81 2.87 4.37
CA VAL A 33 5.76 2.28 5.21
C VAL A 33 6.29 2.00 6.61
N LEU A 34 7.50 1.43 6.73
CA LEU A 34 8.11 1.20 8.04
C LEU A 34 8.30 2.50 8.80
N ARG A 35 8.69 3.57 8.11
CA ARG A 35 8.86 4.88 8.74
C ARG A 35 7.55 5.41 9.32
N VAL A 36 6.45 5.37 8.55
CA VAL A 36 5.18 5.89 9.06
C VAL A 36 4.66 5.05 10.22
N ILE A 37 4.89 3.73 10.20
CA ILE A 37 4.54 2.86 11.31
C ILE A 37 5.33 3.24 12.57
N GLU A 38 6.64 3.46 12.43
CA GLU A 38 7.50 3.87 13.55
C GLU A 38 7.10 5.23 14.13
N GLU A 39 6.52 6.10 13.30
CA GLU A 39 6.02 7.40 13.74
C GLU A 39 4.65 7.33 14.41
N GLY A 40 4.05 6.14 14.49
CA GLY A 40 2.78 5.91 15.18
C GLY A 40 1.57 5.77 14.26
N GLU A 41 1.72 5.98 12.95
CA GLU A 41 0.63 5.78 11.99
C GLU A 41 0.62 4.32 11.54
N ASN A 42 -0.02 3.47 12.32
CA ASN A 42 -0.01 2.03 12.06
C ASN A 42 -1.19 1.56 11.17
N ARG A 43 -2.15 2.42 10.86
CA ARG A 43 -3.16 2.16 9.84
C ARG A 43 -2.71 2.83 8.54
N VAL A 44 -2.29 2.01 7.58
CA VAL A 44 -1.65 2.49 6.37
C VAL A 44 -2.57 2.26 5.18
N VAL A 45 -2.64 3.24 4.29
CA VAL A 45 -3.28 3.11 2.99
C VAL A 45 -2.20 3.30 1.94
N VAL A 46 -2.08 2.36 1.01
CA VAL A 46 -1.24 2.55 -0.18
C VAL A 46 -2.16 2.90 -1.34
N ASP A 47 -2.09 4.13 -1.79
CA ASP A 47 -2.88 4.61 -2.92
C ASP A 47 -2.17 4.24 -4.21
N LEU A 48 -2.81 3.36 -4.98
CA LEU A 48 -2.25 2.78 -6.20
C LEU A 48 -2.74 3.48 -7.47
N SER A 49 -3.47 4.60 -7.33
CA SER A 49 -4.05 5.28 -8.49
C SER A 49 -3.01 5.77 -9.49
N GLY A 50 -1.81 6.12 -9.04
CA GLY A 50 -0.71 6.55 -9.90
C GLY A 50 0.23 5.43 -10.34
N ILE A 51 -0.03 4.19 -9.92
CA ILE A 51 0.82 3.05 -10.25
C ILE A 51 0.27 2.35 -11.49
N GLU A 52 1.00 2.47 -12.59
CA GLU A 52 0.61 1.91 -13.89
C GLU A 52 0.96 0.44 -14.05
N PHE A 53 1.90 -0.07 -13.26
CA PHE A 53 2.39 -1.43 -13.38
C PHE A 53 2.93 -1.94 -12.06
N MET A 54 2.66 -3.21 -11.75
CA MET A 54 3.20 -3.88 -10.57
C MET A 54 3.66 -5.28 -10.99
N ASP A 55 4.89 -5.65 -10.57
CA ASP A 55 5.40 -7.02 -10.74
C ASP A 55 5.38 -7.76 -9.40
N SER A 56 5.96 -8.97 -9.38
CA SER A 56 6.00 -9.80 -8.17
C SER A 56 6.82 -9.16 -7.05
N SER A 57 7.82 -8.34 -7.37
CA SER A 57 8.60 -7.62 -6.35
C SER A 57 7.74 -6.56 -5.65
N GLY A 58 6.94 -5.82 -6.43
CA GLY A 58 6.01 -4.85 -5.88
C GLY A 58 4.94 -5.51 -5.02
N LEU A 59 4.41 -6.62 -5.49
CA LEU A 59 3.43 -7.40 -4.75
C LEU A 59 4.00 -7.90 -3.42
N GLY A 60 5.22 -8.45 -3.45
CA GLY A 60 5.91 -8.89 -2.23
C GLY A 60 6.15 -7.76 -1.25
N ALA A 61 6.45 -6.56 -1.75
CA ALA A 61 6.61 -5.39 -0.89
C ALA A 61 5.30 -5.03 -0.18
N LEU A 62 4.17 -5.04 -0.90
CA LEU A 62 2.86 -4.78 -0.29
C LEU A 62 2.54 -5.80 0.80
N VAL A 63 2.77 -7.08 0.55
CA VAL A 63 2.54 -8.13 1.54
C VAL A 63 3.45 -7.96 2.75
N GLY A 64 4.73 -7.65 2.54
CA GLY A 64 5.66 -7.39 3.63
C GLY A 64 5.24 -6.19 4.47
N CYS A 65 4.79 -5.12 3.83
CA CYS A 65 4.27 -3.95 4.53
C CYS A 65 3.00 -4.27 5.33
N LEU A 66 2.12 -5.10 4.78
CA LEU A 66 0.92 -5.56 5.50
C LEU A 66 1.31 -6.28 6.79
N LYS A 67 2.28 -7.19 6.71
CA LYS A 67 2.75 -7.92 7.89
C LYS A 67 3.31 -6.96 8.94
N SER A 68 4.11 -5.99 8.52
CA SER A 68 4.68 -5.00 9.43
C SER A 68 3.61 -4.15 10.13
N ALA A 69 2.61 -3.72 9.38
CA ALA A 69 1.51 -2.94 9.94
C ALA A 69 0.72 -3.75 10.96
N ARG A 70 0.42 -5.01 10.66
CA ARG A 70 -0.31 -5.89 11.57
C ARG A 70 0.49 -6.22 12.82
N GLN A 71 1.80 -6.40 12.71
CA GLN A 71 2.67 -6.61 13.86
C GLN A 71 2.71 -5.39 14.78
N ALA A 72 2.50 -4.21 14.24
CA ALA A 72 2.42 -2.98 15.01
C ALA A 72 1.02 -2.70 15.58
N GLY A 73 0.08 -3.64 15.41
CA GLY A 73 -1.27 -3.48 15.92
C GLY A 73 -2.22 -2.75 14.97
N GLY A 74 -1.80 -2.51 13.73
CA GLY A 74 -2.58 -1.83 12.73
C GLY A 74 -2.95 -2.72 11.55
N ASP A 75 -3.03 -2.10 10.38
CA ASP A 75 -3.38 -2.80 9.14
C ASP A 75 -2.84 -2.02 7.94
N LEU A 76 -2.85 -2.66 6.78
CA LEU A 76 -2.55 -2.01 5.52
C LEU A 76 -3.66 -2.32 4.52
N ARG A 77 -4.18 -1.29 3.89
CA ARG A 77 -5.22 -1.39 2.87
C ARG A 77 -4.75 -0.68 1.62
N ILE A 78 -5.31 -1.04 0.48
CA ILE A 78 -4.95 -0.42 -0.79
C ILE A 78 -6.15 0.32 -1.38
N ALA A 79 -5.87 1.36 -2.15
CA ALA A 79 -6.90 2.20 -2.74
C ALA A 79 -6.64 2.36 -4.24
N SER A 80 -7.72 2.40 -5.00
CA SER A 80 -7.72 2.75 -6.43
C SER A 80 -6.74 1.94 -7.29
N PRO A 81 -6.69 0.60 -7.16
CA PRO A 81 -5.77 -0.18 -7.99
C PRO A 81 -6.16 -0.07 -9.46
N SER A 82 -5.16 0.06 -10.34
CA SER A 82 -5.40 0.03 -11.78
C SER A 82 -5.86 -1.36 -12.22
N PRO A 83 -6.41 -1.51 -13.43
CA PRO A 83 -6.80 -2.83 -13.93
C PRO A 83 -5.64 -3.83 -13.96
N GLN A 84 -4.42 -3.39 -14.30
CA GLN A 84 -3.24 -4.27 -14.29
C GLN A 84 -2.92 -4.73 -12.87
N VAL A 85 -2.91 -3.81 -11.91
CA VAL A 85 -2.64 -4.13 -10.51
C VAL A 85 -3.72 -5.06 -9.94
N SER A 86 -4.99 -4.76 -10.22
CA SER A 86 -6.11 -5.60 -9.78
C SER A 86 -5.99 -7.03 -10.33
N MET A 87 -5.57 -7.15 -11.59
CA MET A 87 -5.36 -8.46 -12.22
C MET A 87 -4.26 -9.25 -11.51
N VAL A 88 -3.13 -8.60 -11.21
CA VAL A 88 -2.01 -9.24 -10.50
C VAL A 88 -2.46 -9.73 -9.12
N LEU A 89 -3.20 -8.91 -8.38
CA LEU A 89 -3.73 -9.28 -7.07
C LEU A 89 -4.66 -10.48 -7.17
N ARG A 90 -5.57 -10.47 -8.14
CA ARG A 90 -6.55 -11.53 -8.34
C ARG A 90 -5.88 -12.85 -8.74
N LEU A 91 -4.93 -12.80 -9.68
CA LEU A 91 -4.24 -14.01 -10.16
C LEU A 91 -3.35 -14.64 -9.07
N SER A 92 -2.87 -13.86 -8.13
CA SER A 92 -2.07 -14.35 -7.01
C SER A 92 -2.91 -14.70 -5.78
N ASN A 93 -4.22 -14.49 -5.83
CA ASN A 93 -5.16 -14.64 -4.72
C ASN A 93 -4.88 -13.72 -3.53
N LEU A 94 -4.07 -12.68 -3.71
CA LEU A 94 -3.76 -11.72 -2.65
C LEU A 94 -4.82 -10.64 -2.49
N ASP A 95 -5.80 -10.57 -3.39
CA ASP A 95 -6.99 -9.75 -3.24
C ASP A 95 -7.81 -10.14 -2.01
N ARG A 96 -7.62 -11.36 -1.50
CA ARG A 96 -8.28 -11.84 -0.27
C ARG A 96 -7.59 -11.31 0.98
N VAL A 97 -6.32 -10.95 0.88
CA VAL A 97 -5.49 -10.52 2.02
C VAL A 97 -5.36 -9.00 2.06
N LEU A 98 -5.22 -8.38 0.89
CA LEU A 98 -5.10 -6.93 0.74
C LEU A 98 -6.47 -6.35 0.39
N ALA A 99 -7.15 -5.78 1.38
CA ALA A 99 -8.45 -5.17 1.17
C ALA A 99 -8.31 -3.93 0.27
N SER A 100 -9.13 -3.86 -0.77
CA SER A 100 -9.07 -2.82 -1.79
C SER A 100 -10.28 -1.91 -1.71
N PHE A 101 -10.06 -0.61 -1.87
CA PHE A 101 -11.10 0.42 -1.77
C PHE A 101 -11.00 1.38 -2.95
N ASP A 102 -12.10 2.09 -3.24
CA ASP A 102 -12.15 3.01 -4.37
C ASP A 102 -11.30 4.26 -4.15
N SER A 103 -11.12 4.67 -2.89
CA SER A 103 -10.32 5.84 -2.56
C SER A 103 -9.59 5.63 -1.22
N ALA A 104 -8.53 6.41 -1.01
CA ALA A 104 -7.80 6.37 0.25
C ALA A 104 -8.67 6.77 1.43
N GLU A 105 -9.58 7.71 1.23
CA GLU A 105 -10.48 8.20 2.27
C GLU A 105 -11.46 7.12 2.74
N ASP A 106 -11.83 6.20 1.86
CA ASP A 106 -12.77 5.12 2.18
C ASP A 106 -12.11 3.92 2.86
N ALA A 107 -10.79 3.80 2.80
CA ALA A 107 -10.08 2.59 3.21
C ALA A 107 -10.28 2.21 4.68
N TYR A 108 -10.44 3.20 5.56
CA TYR A 108 -10.66 2.96 6.99
C TYR A 108 -11.97 3.58 7.49
N ARG A 109 -12.85 3.92 6.57
CA ARG A 109 -14.17 4.45 6.93
C ARG A 109 -15.04 3.31 7.46
N VAL A 110 -15.70 3.58 8.58
CA VAL A 110 -16.60 2.62 9.23
C VAL A 110 -18.03 2.77 8.68
#